data_257b8772cf4f4566d8d3adc5c539defe
#
_entry.id   257b8772cf4f4566d8d3adc5c539defe
#
_cell.length_a   1.000
_cell.length_b   1.000
_cell.length_c   1.000
_cell.angle_alpha   90.00
_cell.angle_beta   90.00
_cell.angle_gamma   90.00
#
_symmetry.space_group_name_H-M   'P 1'
#
loop_
_entity.id
_entity.type
_entity.pdbx_description
1 polymer ?
#
loop_
_entity_poly.entity_id
_entity_poly.type
_entity_poly.pdbx_seq_one_letter_code
_entity_poly.pdbx_strand_id
1 'polypeptide(L)'
;MFSRIRKDIKVIFERDPAARSFWEVLLCYPGLHAILFHRLAHYLYKRGFILIPRLISQVSRFLTGIEIHPGATIGDGLFIDHGTGVVIGETAEIGSNVTIYQGVTLGGTGKDKGKRHPTIGNNVVVSAGAKVLGNIRVGDNVKVGAGSVVLRDVPSHTTVIGIPGKIVIRNGINIADLDVNSVIDLRHEDLSDPVAEMILCLQRKMERMERKIDELDEAGQSK
;
A
#
# COMPACT_ATOMS: atom_id res chain seq x y z
N MET A 1 -19.84 -5.73 -16.94
CA MET A 1 -20.12 -5.65 -15.51
C MET A 1 -19.99 -7.02 -14.84
N PHE A 2 -20.74 -8.04 -15.23
CA PHE A 2 -20.69 -9.40 -14.63
C PHE A 2 -19.30 -10.07 -14.64
N SER A 3 -18.54 -9.93 -15.72
CA SER A 3 -17.17 -10.48 -15.82
C SER A 3 -16.22 -9.91 -14.77
N ARG A 4 -16.35 -8.61 -14.44
CA ARG A 4 -15.53 -7.95 -13.40
C ARG A 4 -15.90 -8.42 -12.00
N ILE A 5 -17.21 -8.52 -11.69
CA ILE A 5 -17.69 -9.04 -10.40
C ILE A 5 -17.18 -10.47 -10.16
N ARG A 6 -17.18 -11.29 -11.19
CA ARG A 6 -16.63 -12.66 -11.11
C ARG A 6 -15.14 -12.67 -10.76
N LYS A 7 -14.36 -11.74 -11.33
CA LYS A 7 -12.94 -11.59 -11.01
C LYS A 7 -12.73 -11.11 -9.58
N ASP A 8 -13.53 -10.11 -9.13
CA ASP A 8 -13.45 -9.59 -7.78
C ASP A 8 -13.76 -10.68 -6.73
N ILE A 9 -14.76 -11.53 -6.97
CA ILE A 9 -15.06 -12.67 -6.10
C ILE A 9 -13.93 -13.72 -6.14
N LYS A 10 -13.42 -14.05 -7.33
CA LYS A 10 -12.35 -15.05 -7.48
C LYS A 10 -11.09 -14.68 -6.70
N VAL A 11 -10.70 -13.42 -6.74
CA VAL A 11 -9.52 -12.91 -6.03
C VAL A 11 -9.65 -13.05 -4.51
N ILE A 12 -10.87 -12.96 -3.96
CA ILE A 12 -11.09 -13.18 -2.53
C ILE A 12 -10.75 -14.63 -2.16
N PHE A 13 -11.27 -15.62 -2.90
CA PHE A 13 -10.95 -17.02 -2.67
C PHE A 13 -9.46 -17.36 -2.87
N GLU A 14 -8.78 -16.62 -3.73
CA GLU A 14 -7.35 -16.84 -4.00
C GLU A 14 -6.44 -16.27 -2.90
N ARG A 15 -6.90 -15.21 -2.19
CA ARG A 15 -6.06 -14.45 -1.27
C ARG A 15 -6.45 -14.56 0.19
N ASP A 16 -7.70 -14.88 0.48
CA ASP A 16 -8.18 -15.05 1.84
C ASP A 16 -8.40 -16.54 2.15
N PRO A 17 -7.53 -17.15 2.96
CA PRO A 17 -7.70 -18.54 3.37
C PRO A 17 -8.95 -18.77 4.25
N ALA A 18 -9.55 -17.72 4.80
CA ALA A 18 -10.79 -17.82 5.58
C ALA A 18 -12.05 -17.92 4.70
N ALA A 19 -11.97 -17.58 3.41
CA ALA A 19 -13.11 -17.64 2.48
C ALA A 19 -13.47 -19.09 2.16
N ARG A 20 -14.60 -19.58 2.69
CA ARG A 20 -15.02 -20.99 2.58
C ARG A 20 -16.16 -21.22 1.60
N SER A 21 -17.06 -20.26 1.43
CA SER A 21 -18.22 -20.42 0.57
C SER A 21 -18.58 -19.16 -0.22
N PHE A 22 -19.23 -19.36 -1.35
CA PHE A 22 -19.70 -18.26 -2.19
C PHE A 22 -20.67 -17.33 -1.44
N TRP A 23 -21.59 -17.90 -0.65
CA TRP A 23 -22.55 -17.10 0.10
C TRP A 23 -21.90 -16.29 1.22
N GLU A 24 -20.90 -16.83 1.88
CA GLU A 24 -20.08 -16.12 2.87
C GLU A 24 -19.40 -14.91 2.23
N VAL A 25 -18.71 -15.11 1.11
CA VAL A 25 -18.04 -14.02 0.39
C VAL A 25 -19.03 -12.96 -0.08
N LEU A 26 -20.19 -13.38 -0.60
CA LEU A 26 -21.21 -12.45 -1.09
C LEU A 26 -21.86 -11.63 0.03
N LEU A 27 -22.07 -12.22 1.21
CA LEU A 27 -22.86 -11.59 2.29
C LEU A 27 -22.00 -10.97 3.39
N CYS A 28 -20.78 -11.46 3.61
CA CYS A 28 -19.97 -11.11 4.78
C CYS A 28 -18.68 -10.33 4.45
N TYR A 29 -18.38 -10.05 3.17
CA TYR A 29 -17.18 -9.33 2.78
C TYR A 29 -17.46 -7.86 2.47
N PRO A 30 -17.22 -6.95 3.42
CA PRO A 30 -17.49 -5.51 3.24
C PRO A 30 -16.67 -4.90 2.10
N GLY A 31 -15.45 -5.39 1.85
CA GLY A 31 -14.63 -4.97 0.73
C GLY A 31 -15.28 -5.21 -0.62
N LEU A 32 -15.91 -6.40 -0.80
CA LEU A 32 -16.66 -6.69 -2.02
C LEU A 32 -17.87 -5.76 -2.19
N HIS A 33 -18.62 -5.54 -1.11
CA HIS A 33 -19.78 -4.63 -1.14
C HIS A 33 -19.36 -3.22 -1.52
N ALA A 34 -18.29 -2.69 -0.93
CA ALA A 34 -17.77 -1.36 -1.25
C ALA A 34 -17.39 -1.22 -2.73
N ILE A 35 -16.76 -2.25 -3.31
CA ILE A 35 -16.39 -2.28 -4.73
C ILE A 35 -17.65 -2.30 -5.61
N LEU A 36 -18.68 -3.06 -5.25
CA LEU A 36 -19.94 -3.13 -6.01
C LEU A 36 -20.67 -1.77 -5.98
N PHE A 37 -20.79 -1.14 -4.81
CA PHE A 37 -21.35 0.21 -4.68
C PHE A 37 -20.54 1.23 -5.47
N HIS A 38 -19.22 1.15 -5.41
CA HIS A 38 -18.35 2.04 -6.18
C HIS A 38 -18.55 1.87 -7.69
N ARG A 39 -18.64 0.66 -8.22
CA ARG A 39 -18.86 0.43 -9.66
C ARG A 39 -20.16 1.08 -10.15
N LEU A 40 -21.24 1.01 -9.35
CA LEU A 40 -22.50 1.67 -9.64
C LEU A 40 -22.35 3.20 -9.58
N ALA A 41 -21.74 3.71 -8.51
CA ALA A 41 -21.54 5.14 -8.30
C ALA A 41 -20.64 5.73 -9.40
N HIS A 42 -19.54 5.05 -9.76
CA HIS A 42 -18.63 5.47 -10.82
C HIS A 42 -19.29 5.53 -12.19
N TYR A 43 -20.14 4.54 -12.50
CA TYR A 43 -20.90 4.52 -13.74
C TYR A 43 -21.83 5.75 -13.89
N LEU A 44 -22.52 6.15 -12.81
CA LEU A 44 -23.37 7.33 -12.80
C LEU A 44 -22.53 8.62 -12.83
N TYR A 45 -21.41 8.62 -12.10
CA TYR A 45 -20.47 9.75 -12.09
C TYR A 45 -19.91 10.05 -13.49
N LYS A 46 -19.53 9.01 -14.25
CA LYS A 46 -19.08 9.13 -15.65
C LYS A 46 -20.16 9.65 -16.60
N ARG A 47 -21.44 9.59 -16.21
CA ARG A 47 -22.59 10.16 -16.96
C ARG A 47 -22.93 11.60 -16.56
N GLY A 48 -22.11 12.23 -15.71
CA GLY A 48 -22.28 13.61 -15.30
C GLY A 48 -23.18 13.81 -14.08
N PHE A 49 -23.68 12.74 -13.45
CA PHE A 49 -24.37 12.87 -12.17
C PHE A 49 -23.37 13.17 -11.06
N ILE A 50 -23.66 14.12 -10.19
CA ILE A 50 -22.76 14.51 -9.10
C ILE A 50 -23.31 14.03 -7.74
N LEU A 51 -24.53 14.40 -7.41
CA LEU A 51 -25.11 14.16 -6.09
C LEU A 51 -25.41 12.69 -5.84
N ILE A 52 -26.06 12.00 -6.78
CA ILE A 52 -26.48 10.60 -6.63
C ILE A 52 -25.26 9.66 -6.41
N PRO A 53 -24.17 9.72 -7.21
CA PRO A 53 -22.97 8.93 -6.94
C PRO A 53 -22.37 9.19 -5.57
N ARG A 54 -22.37 10.45 -5.12
CA ARG A 54 -21.86 10.81 -3.78
C ARG A 54 -22.72 10.24 -2.66
N LEU A 55 -24.04 10.25 -2.80
CA LEU A 55 -24.96 9.62 -1.85
C LEU A 55 -24.73 8.10 -1.78
N ILE A 56 -24.59 7.42 -2.93
CA ILE A 56 -24.26 5.99 -2.98
C ILE A 56 -22.94 5.71 -2.26
N SER A 57 -21.92 6.53 -2.48
CA SER A 57 -20.64 6.42 -1.79
C SER A 57 -20.76 6.59 -0.26
N GLN A 58 -21.57 7.53 0.21
CA GLN A 58 -21.80 7.73 1.64
C GLN A 58 -22.58 6.56 2.28
N VAL A 59 -23.59 6.03 1.61
CA VAL A 59 -24.31 4.83 2.05
C VAL A 59 -23.36 3.64 2.12
N SER A 60 -22.52 3.44 1.09
CA SER A 60 -21.48 2.40 1.08
C SER A 60 -20.54 2.53 2.29
N ARG A 61 -20.03 3.74 2.54
CA ARG A 61 -19.16 4.01 3.69
C ARG A 61 -19.84 3.69 5.02
N PHE A 62 -21.10 4.08 5.19
CA PHE A 62 -21.85 3.79 6.41
C PHE A 62 -22.02 2.28 6.64
N LEU A 63 -22.28 1.50 5.58
CA LEU A 63 -22.51 0.07 5.67
C LEU A 63 -21.21 -0.75 5.77
N THR A 64 -20.10 -0.29 5.19
CA THR A 64 -18.88 -1.07 5.03
C THR A 64 -17.68 -0.54 5.82
N GLY A 65 -17.76 0.71 6.29
CA GLY A 65 -16.60 1.41 6.87
C GLY A 65 -15.53 1.81 5.86
N ILE A 66 -15.80 1.67 4.54
CA ILE A 66 -14.87 1.91 3.44
C ILE A 66 -15.37 3.11 2.62
N GLU A 67 -14.53 4.12 2.47
CA GLU A 67 -14.83 5.28 1.64
C GLU A 67 -14.12 5.17 0.29
N ILE A 68 -14.91 5.09 -0.80
CA ILE A 68 -14.38 5.17 -2.17
C ILE A 68 -15.10 6.31 -2.89
N HIS A 69 -14.34 7.32 -3.33
CA HIS A 69 -14.94 8.42 -4.11
C HIS A 69 -15.41 7.91 -5.48
N PRO A 70 -16.59 8.32 -5.96
CA PRO A 70 -17.12 7.87 -7.25
C PRO A 70 -16.22 8.19 -8.45
N GLY A 71 -15.38 9.22 -8.36
CA GLY A 71 -14.43 9.61 -9.39
C GLY A 71 -13.21 8.69 -9.50
N ALA A 72 -12.88 7.91 -8.47
CA ALA A 72 -11.74 7.00 -8.50
C ALA A 72 -11.86 5.97 -9.64
N THR A 73 -10.74 5.66 -10.28
CA THR A 73 -10.67 4.65 -11.33
C THR A 73 -10.05 3.38 -10.76
N ILE A 74 -10.79 2.26 -10.82
CA ILE A 74 -10.38 0.98 -10.22
C ILE A 74 -10.40 -0.11 -11.28
N GLY A 75 -9.27 -0.79 -11.43
CA GLY A 75 -9.09 -1.95 -12.31
C GLY A 75 -9.84 -3.20 -11.81
N ASP A 76 -9.52 -4.33 -12.40
CA ASP A 76 -10.13 -5.62 -12.07
C ASP A 76 -9.35 -6.31 -10.93
N GLY A 77 -10.06 -7.05 -10.07
CA GLY A 77 -9.42 -7.86 -9.04
C GLY A 77 -8.83 -7.04 -7.87
N LEU A 78 -9.46 -5.90 -7.54
CA LEU A 78 -9.17 -5.23 -6.28
C LEU A 78 -9.69 -6.10 -5.13
N PHE A 79 -8.84 -6.39 -4.15
CA PHE A 79 -9.18 -7.04 -2.89
C PHE A 79 -8.98 -6.07 -1.73
N ILE A 80 -10.05 -5.77 -1.01
CA ILE A 80 -10.00 -4.97 0.22
C ILE A 80 -10.27 -5.92 1.37
N ASP A 81 -9.21 -6.23 2.12
CA ASP A 81 -9.27 -7.12 3.26
C ASP A 81 -9.55 -6.33 4.54
N HIS A 82 -10.48 -6.83 5.37
CA HIS A 82 -11.05 -6.17 6.54
C HIS A 82 -11.69 -4.80 6.21
N GLY A 83 -10.99 -3.89 5.63
CA GLY A 83 -11.42 -2.67 4.96
C GLY A 83 -11.78 -1.49 5.85
N THR A 84 -12.05 -1.67 7.14
CA THR A 84 -12.45 -0.56 8.03
C THR A 84 -11.45 0.59 7.98
N GLY A 85 -11.95 1.81 7.71
CA GLY A 85 -11.13 3.02 7.64
C GLY A 85 -10.30 3.18 6.37
N VAL A 86 -10.54 2.36 5.33
CA VAL A 86 -9.96 2.58 4.00
C VAL A 86 -10.58 3.82 3.38
N VAL A 87 -9.73 4.70 2.81
CA VAL A 87 -10.15 5.90 2.08
C VAL A 87 -9.46 5.95 0.73
N ILE A 88 -10.26 5.98 -0.34
CA ILE A 88 -9.78 6.11 -1.72
C ILE A 88 -10.34 7.41 -2.31
N GLY A 89 -9.45 8.38 -2.57
CA GLY A 89 -9.82 9.73 -3.00
C GLY A 89 -10.23 9.84 -4.46
N GLU A 90 -10.77 11.00 -4.83
CA GLU A 90 -11.46 11.28 -6.10
C GLU A 90 -10.65 10.94 -7.35
N THR A 91 -9.39 11.36 -7.42
CA THR A 91 -8.54 11.18 -8.60
C THR A 91 -7.56 10.03 -8.45
N ALA A 92 -7.81 9.12 -7.48
CA ALA A 92 -7.01 7.92 -7.34
C ALA A 92 -7.23 6.97 -8.53
N GLU A 93 -6.15 6.39 -9.00
CA GLU A 93 -6.15 5.36 -10.02
C GLU A 93 -5.53 4.09 -9.44
N ILE A 94 -6.22 2.97 -9.58
CA ILE A 94 -5.80 1.67 -9.05
C ILE A 94 -5.79 0.68 -10.19
N GLY A 95 -4.65 0.05 -10.42
CA GLY A 95 -4.47 -1.00 -11.43
C GLY A 95 -5.20 -2.29 -11.10
N SER A 96 -4.81 -3.36 -11.74
CA SER A 96 -5.41 -4.69 -11.56
C SER A 96 -4.69 -5.50 -10.48
N ASN A 97 -5.42 -6.41 -9.82
CA ASN A 97 -4.88 -7.34 -8.83
C ASN A 97 -4.23 -6.64 -7.60
N VAL A 98 -4.77 -5.52 -7.18
CA VAL A 98 -4.29 -4.79 -6.01
C VAL A 98 -4.94 -5.34 -4.73
N THR A 99 -4.17 -5.42 -3.65
CA THR A 99 -4.67 -5.75 -2.30
C THR A 99 -4.50 -4.53 -1.39
N ILE A 100 -5.56 -4.19 -0.67
CA ILE A 100 -5.59 -3.07 0.29
C ILE A 100 -6.12 -3.59 1.61
N TYR A 101 -5.41 -3.30 2.70
CA TYR A 101 -5.82 -3.66 4.05
C TYR A 101 -6.50 -2.47 4.76
N GLN A 102 -7.07 -2.75 5.95
CA GLN A 102 -7.76 -1.76 6.77
C GLN A 102 -6.90 -0.52 7.05
N GLY A 103 -7.56 0.62 7.19
CA GLY A 103 -6.94 1.90 7.55
C GLY A 103 -6.06 2.53 6.48
N VAL A 104 -5.96 1.94 5.29
CA VAL A 104 -5.19 2.51 4.17
C VAL A 104 -5.84 3.80 3.67
N THR A 105 -5.01 4.81 3.35
CA THR A 105 -5.46 6.03 2.71
C THR A 105 -4.73 6.26 1.40
N LEU A 106 -5.46 6.33 0.29
CA LEU A 106 -4.99 6.83 -0.99
C LEU A 106 -5.48 8.29 -1.11
N GLY A 107 -4.73 9.21 -0.51
CA GLY A 107 -5.13 10.59 -0.24
C GLY A 107 -4.49 11.60 -1.19
N GLY A 108 -5.12 12.77 -1.28
CA GLY A 108 -4.56 13.93 -1.96
C GLY A 108 -3.73 14.80 -1.04
N THR A 109 -2.84 15.60 -1.62
CA THR A 109 -2.14 16.69 -0.93
C THR A 109 -2.45 18.01 -1.62
N GLY A 110 -2.51 19.09 -0.82
CA GLY A 110 -2.76 20.43 -1.34
C GLY A 110 -4.22 20.72 -1.70
N LYS A 111 -4.42 21.86 -2.37
CA LYS A 111 -5.74 22.41 -2.75
C LYS A 111 -6.04 22.27 -4.25
N ASP A 112 -5.25 21.50 -4.97
CA ASP A 112 -5.38 21.34 -6.42
C ASP A 112 -6.69 20.65 -6.79
N LYS A 113 -7.38 21.20 -7.78
CA LYS A 113 -8.62 20.62 -8.31
C LYS A 113 -8.40 19.48 -9.30
N GLY A 114 -7.18 19.33 -9.83
CA GLY A 114 -6.79 18.30 -10.79
C GLY A 114 -6.39 16.97 -10.13
N LYS A 115 -5.51 16.24 -10.81
CA LYS A 115 -4.91 15.00 -10.31
C LYS A 115 -4.09 15.31 -9.05
N ARG A 116 -4.55 14.78 -7.89
CA ARG A 116 -3.97 15.03 -6.57
C ARG A 116 -3.87 13.77 -5.70
N HIS A 117 -4.41 12.65 -6.18
CA HIS A 117 -4.37 11.36 -5.51
C HIS A 117 -3.43 10.41 -6.26
N PRO A 118 -2.92 9.37 -5.60
CA PRO A 118 -1.93 8.48 -6.19
C PRO A 118 -2.46 7.64 -7.35
N THR A 119 -1.52 7.22 -8.19
CA THR A 119 -1.71 6.17 -9.19
C THR A 119 -0.99 4.91 -8.70
N ILE A 120 -1.74 3.85 -8.46
CA ILE A 120 -1.26 2.54 -8.02
C ILE A 120 -1.22 1.59 -9.21
N GLY A 121 -0.07 0.98 -9.45
CA GLY A 121 0.14 -0.01 -10.51
C GLY A 121 -0.58 -1.34 -10.27
N ASN A 122 -0.17 -2.36 -11.01
CA ASN A 122 -0.74 -3.70 -10.94
C ASN A 122 -0.01 -4.56 -9.89
N ASN A 123 -0.71 -5.55 -9.34
CA ASN A 123 -0.16 -6.50 -8.36
C ASN A 123 0.48 -5.81 -7.14
N VAL A 124 -0.07 -4.69 -6.70
CA VAL A 124 0.43 -3.92 -5.56
C VAL A 124 -0.26 -4.38 -4.30
N VAL A 125 0.49 -4.46 -3.21
CA VAL A 125 -0.04 -4.69 -1.86
C VAL A 125 0.18 -3.43 -1.02
N VAL A 126 -0.91 -2.88 -0.47
CA VAL A 126 -0.86 -1.74 0.45
C VAL A 126 -1.32 -2.25 1.82
N SER A 127 -0.36 -2.43 2.72
CA SER A 127 -0.60 -3.06 4.02
C SER A 127 -1.33 -2.14 5.00
N ALA A 128 -1.78 -2.72 6.12
CA ALA A 128 -2.63 -2.08 7.11
C ALA A 128 -2.12 -0.71 7.57
N GLY A 129 -3.02 0.27 7.60
CA GLY A 129 -2.73 1.62 8.08
C GLY A 129 -1.81 2.47 7.19
N ALA A 130 -1.28 1.95 6.09
CA ALA A 130 -0.40 2.72 5.20
C ALA A 130 -1.11 3.92 4.58
N LYS A 131 -0.36 5.01 4.35
CA LYS A 131 -0.83 6.24 3.73
C LYS A 131 -0.01 6.50 2.47
N VAL A 132 -0.67 6.58 1.32
CA VAL A 132 -0.07 6.96 0.04
C VAL A 132 -0.67 8.30 -0.36
N LEU A 133 0.13 9.36 -0.33
CA LEU A 133 -0.39 10.72 -0.36
C LEU A 133 0.21 11.53 -1.51
N GLY A 134 -0.67 12.22 -2.23
CA GLY A 134 -0.29 13.13 -3.31
C GLY A 134 -0.43 12.53 -4.70
N ASN A 135 -0.13 13.34 -5.70
CA ASN A 135 -0.08 12.91 -7.10
C ASN A 135 1.24 12.16 -7.37
N ILE A 136 1.38 10.99 -6.79
CA ILE A 136 2.56 10.13 -6.91
C ILE A 136 2.20 8.82 -7.61
N ARG A 137 3.22 8.16 -8.16
CA ARG A 137 3.07 6.87 -8.82
C ARG A 137 3.75 5.76 -8.02
N VAL A 138 2.98 4.72 -7.71
CA VAL A 138 3.47 3.45 -7.18
C VAL A 138 3.47 2.45 -8.33
N GLY A 139 4.63 1.95 -8.69
CA GLY A 139 4.80 1.03 -9.82
C GLY A 139 4.18 -0.34 -9.60
N ASP A 140 4.34 -1.24 -10.58
CA ASP A 140 3.81 -2.59 -10.50
C ASP A 140 4.63 -3.46 -9.54
N ASN A 141 3.98 -4.48 -8.95
CA ASN A 141 4.61 -5.45 -8.03
C ASN A 141 5.28 -4.78 -6.82
N VAL A 142 4.72 -3.67 -6.34
CA VAL A 142 5.20 -2.97 -5.15
C VAL A 142 4.49 -3.48 -3.90
N LYS A 143 5.24 -3.57 -2.80
CA LYS A 143 4.68 -3.80 -1.46
C LYS A 143 4.91 -2.54 -0.62
N VAL A 144 3.82 -1.99 -0.07
CA VAL A 144 3.87 -0.90 0.90
C VAL A 144 3.63 -1.50 2.28
N GLY A 145 4.62 -1.41 3.16
CA GLY A 145 4.56 -1.98 4.51
C GLY A 145 3.51 -1.32 5.40
N ALA A 146 3.10 -2.03 6.45
CA ALA A 146 2.11 -1.54 7.39
C ALA A 146 2.54 -0.22 8.05
N GLY A 147 1.58 0.71 8.24
CA GLY A 147 1.82 2.02 8.85
C GLY A 147 2.72 2.97 8.05
N SER A 148 3.21 2.59 6.88
CA SER A 148 4.12 3.42 6.07
C SER A 148 3.43 4.66 5.50
N VAL A 149 4.19 5.76 5.35
CA VAL A 149 3.71 7.00 4.73
C VAL A 149 4.52 7.29 3.47
N VAL A 150 3.92 7.04 2.31
CA VAL A 150 4.54 7.19 0.99
C VAL A 150 4.18 8.56 0.41
N LEU A 151 5.21 9.38 0.15
CA LEU A 151 5.08 10.76 -0.31
C LEU A 151 5.81 11.03 -1.63
N ARG A 152 6.44 10.01 -2.21
CA ARG A 152 7.22 10.10 -3.46
C ARG A 152 6.96 8.89 -4.34
N ASP A 153 7.29 9.02 -5.62
CA ASP A 153 7.18 7.93 -6.57
C ASP A 153 7.96 6.69 -6.12
N VAL A 154 7.36 5.54 -6.35
CA VAL A 154 7.92 4.23 -6.01
C VAL A 154 8.09 3.43 -7.28
N PRO A 155 9.31 3.03 -7.65
CA PRO A 155 9.56 2.20 -8.82
C PRO A 155 8.95 0.80 -8.65
N SER A 156 8.70 0.11 -9.78
CA SER A 156 8.20 -1.27 -9.78
C SER A 156 9.16 -2.24 -9.08
N HIS A 157 8.60 -3.36 -8.61
CA HIS A 157 9.37 -4.44 -7.97
C HIS A 157 10.13 -4.00 -6.71
N THR A 158 9.53 -3.13 -5.90
CA THR A 158 10.13 -2.61 -4.67
C THR A 158 9.25 -2.84 -3.46
N THR A 159 9.87 -2.85 -2.29
CA THR A 159 9.18 -2.77 -1.00
C THR A 159 9.53 -1.45 -0.32
N VAL A 160 8.50 -0.75 0.16
CA VAL A 160 8.62 0.54 0.85
C VAL A 160 8.10 0.41 2.26
N ILE A 161 8.87 0.86 3.25
CA ILE A 161 8.46 0.88 4.66
C ILE A 161 8.88 2.18 5.35
N GLY A 162 8.20 2.48 6.45
CA GLY A 162 8.55 3.58 7.36
C GLY A 162 7.85 4.91 7.12
N ILE A 163 8.17 5.89 7.96
CA ILE A 163 7.64 7.27 7.96
C ILE A 163 8.81 8.26 8.00
N PRO A 164 9.13 8.97 6.90
CA PRO A 164 8.61 8.78 5.55
C PRO A 164 9.04 7.44 4.92
N GLY A 165 8.23 6.91 4.01
CA GLY A 165 8.49 5.63 3.34
C GLY A 165 9.81 5.61 2.58
N LYS A 166 10.64 4.62 2.87
CA LYS A 166 11.93 4.36 2.20
C LYS A 166 11.89 3.01 1.49
N ILE A 167 12.51 2.92 0.34
CA ILE A 167 12.66 1.66 -0.39
C ILE A 167 13.70 0.81 0.36
N VAL A 168 13.29 -0.39 0.77
CA VAL A 168 14.16 -1.34 1.50
C VAL A 168 14.51 -2.54 0.65
N ILE A 169 13.66 -2.92 -0.32
CA ILE A 169 13.89 -4.00 -1.26
C ILE A 169 13.68 -3.49 -2.67
N ARG A 170 14.56 -3.87 -3.59
CA ARG A 170 14.45 -3.59 -5.01
C ARG A 170 14.83 -4.84 -5.81
N ASN A 171 13.90 -5.27 -6.71
CA ASN A 171 14.07 -6.50 -7.51
C ASN A 171 14.39 -7.76 -6.67
N GLY A 172 13.78 -7.87 -5.48
CA GLY A 172 14.05 -8.99 -4.58
C GLY A 172 15.33 -8.90 -3.77
N ILE A 173 16.12 -7.84 -3.93
CA ILE A 173 17.37 -7.61 -3.20
C ILE A 173 17.13 -6.56 -2.13
N ASN A 174 17.49 -6.85 -0.89
CA ASN A 174 17.43 -5.88 0.20
C ASN A 174 18.51 -4.80 -0.03
N ILE A 175 18.12 -3.54 -0.01
CA ILE A 175 19.05 -2.42 -0.27
C ILE A 175 20.07 -2.27 0.86
N ALA A 176 19.72 -2.69 2.08
CA ALA A 176 20.68 -2.73 3.20
C ALA A 176 21.81 -3.76 2.99
N ASP A 177 21.54 -4.81 2.19
CA ASP A 177 22.51 -5.89 1.92
C ASP A 177 23.40 -5.63 0.70
N LEU A 178 23.20 -4.52 -0.02
CA LEU A 178 24.13 -4.12 -1.09
C LEU A 178 25.54 -3.79 -0.56
N ASP A 179 25.70 -3.67 0.74
CA ASP A 179 27.01 -3.55 1.42
C ASP A 179 27.50 -4.85 2.08
N VAL A 180 26.69 -5.92 2.20
CA VAL A 180 27.13 -7.24 2.74
C VAL A 180 26.19 -8.36 2.24
N ASN A 181 26.79 -9.41 1.65
CA ASN A 181 26.16 -10.66 1.18
C ASN A 181 25.13 -11.26 2.14
N SER A 182 23.85 -11.26 1.81
CA SER A 182 22.92 -12.35 2.11
C SER A 182 21.50 -12.11 1.53
N VAL A 183 20.86 -13.18 1.09
CA VAL A 183 19.48 -13.26 0.58
C VAL A 183 18.53 -13.37 1.78
N ILE A 184 17.57 -12.45 1.94
CA ILE A 184 16.57 -12.53 3.01
C ILE A 184 15.19 -12.87 2.45
N ASP A 185 14.60 -13.94 3.00
CA ASP A 185 13.23 -14.41 2.77
C ASP A 185 12.24 -13.53 3.56
N LEU A 186 11.25 -12.94 2.87
CA LEU A 186 10.26 -12.05 3.48
C LEU A 186 9.00 -12.82 3.88
N ARG A 187 9.05 -13.50 5.01
CA ARG A 187 7.83 -13.90 5.71
C ARG A 187 7.29 -12.70 6.49
N HIS A 188 5.96 -12.51 6.50
CA HIS A 188 5.29 -11.44 7.24
C HIS A 188 5.58 -11.46 8.76
N GLU A 189 6.11 -12.56 9.26
CA GLU A 189 6.44 -12.82 10.65
C GLU A 189 7.74 -12.13 11.10
N ASP A 190 8.61 -11.74 10.16
CA ASP A 190 9.93 -11.14 10.39
C ASP A 190 10.03 -9.67 9.93
N LEU A 191 8.94 -8.89 10.03
CA LEU A 191 9.03 -7.43 9.86
C LEU A 191 9.73 -6.84 11.08
N SER A 192 11.08 -6.83 11.04
CA SER A 192 11.89 -6.08 11.99
C SER A 192 11.46 -4.61 12.00
N ASP A 193 11.38 -4.03 13.18
CA ASP A 193 11.11 -2.61 13.38
C ASP A 193 12.17 -1.79 12.60
N PRO A 194 11.78 -0.98 11.59
CA PRO A 194 12.72 -0.18 10.80
C PRO A 194 13.56 0.77 11.64
N VAL A 195 13.05 1.18 12.81
CA VAL A 195 13.77 2.03 13.76
C VAL A 195 14.83 1.20 14.49
N ALA A 196 14.51 -0.03 14.89
CA ALA A 196 15.48 -0.94 15.51
C ALA A 196 16.62 -1.30 14.53
N GLU A 197 16.33 -1.58 13.26
CA GLU A 197 17.38 -1.82 12.25
C GLU A 197 18.25 -0.58 12.00
N MET A 198 17.65 0.60 11.97
CA MET A 198 18.39 1.85 11.81
C MET A 198 19.31 2.11 13.01
N ILE A 199 18.84 1.82 14.23
CA ILE A 199 19.65 1.91 15.46
C ILE A 199 20.80 0.91 15.41
N LEU A 200 20.56 -0.34 15.04
CA LEU A 200 21.60 -1.37 14.88
C LEU A 200 22.63 -0.99 13.81
N CYS A 201 22.18 -0.40 12.70
CA CYS A 201 23.09 0.11 11.66
C CYS A 201 23.96 1.27 12.16
N LEU A 202 23.39 2.17 12.95
CA LEU A 202 24.13 3.28 13.58
C LEU A 202 25.12 2.76 14.62
N GLN A 203 24.76 1.81 15.46
CA GLN A 203 25.66 1.18 16.42
C GLN A 203 26.85 0.53 15.71
N ARG A 204 26.65 -0.25 14.66
CA ARG A 204 27.73 -0.85 13.87
C ARG A 204 28.66 0.18 13.22
N LYS A 205 28.09 1.33 12.78
CA LYS A 205 28.92 2.44 12.26
C LYS A 205 29.74 3.11 13.35
N MET A 206 29.18 3.28 14.52
CA MET A 206 29.91 3.83 15.69
C MET A 206 31.06 2.92 16.10
N GLU A 207 30.82 1.63 16.27
CA GLU A 207 31.85 0.64 16.60
C GLU A 207 32.98 0.57 15.55
N ARG A 208 32.65 0.79 14.26
CA ARG A 208 33.63 0.85 13.19
C ARG A 208 34.47 2.14 13.24
N MET A 209 33.85 3.27 13.65
CA MET A 209 34.56 4.51 13.81
C MET A 209 35.45 4.47 15.05
N GLU A 210 34.99 3.92 16.15
CA GLU A 210 35.79 3.70 17.38
C GLU A 210 37.05 2.89 17.07
N ARG A 211 36.91 1.73 16.41
CA ARG A 211 38.05 0.90 15.99
C ARG A 211 39.03 1.66 15.09
N LYS A 212 38.55 2.52 14.18
CA LYS A 212 39.46 3.33 13.36
C LYS A 212 40.18 4.41 14.15
N ILE A 213 39.56 4.96 15.18
CA ILE A 213 40.18 5.93 16.08
C ILE A 213 41.29 5.25 16.90
N ASP A 214 40.98 4.08 17.46
CA ASP A 214 41.98 3.29 18.23
C ASP A 214 43.18 2.91 17.35
N GLU A 215 42.96 2.46 16.12
CA GLU A 215 44.05 2.18 15.15
C GLU A 215 44.89 3.40 14.81
N LEU A 216 44.29 4.58 14.74
CA LEU A 216 45.02 5.84 14.48
C LEU A 216 45.79 6.33 15.71
N ASP A 217 45.26 6.14 16.89
CA ASP A 217 45.92 6.49 18.16
C ASP A 217 47.13 5.57 18.43
N GLU A 218 47.01 4.26 18.16
CA GLU A 218 48.14 3.32 18.25
C GLU A 218 49.24 3.65 17.22
N ALA A 219 48.85 4.02 15.99
CA ALA A 219 49.78 4.43 14.94
C ALA A 219 50.47 5.77 15.24
N GLY A 220 49.78 6.66 16.02
CA GLY A 220 50.34 7.94 16.47
C GLY A 220 51.34 7.84 17.64
N GLN A 221 51.21 6.81 18.49
CA GLN A 221 52.10 6.57 19.64
C GLN A 221 53.40 5.81 19.26
N SER A 222 53.47 5.25 18.06
CA SER A 222 54.65 4.52 17.56
C SER A 222 55.61 5.37 16.73
N LYS A 223 55.47 6.66 16.73
CA LYS A 223 56.40 7.69 16.17
C LYS A 223 57.02 8.57 17.25
#